data_b7b8a821f7747e8fc4db95660c816ae8
#
_entry.id   b7b8a821f7747e8fc4db95660c816ae8
#
_cell.length_a   1.000
_cell.length_b   1.000
_cell.length_c   1.000
_cell.angle_alpha   90.00
_cell.angle_beta   90.00
_cell.angle_gamma   90.00
#
_symmetry.space_group_name_H-M   'P 1'
#
loop_
_entity.id
_entity.type
_entity.pdbx_description
1 polymer ?
#
loop_
_entity_poly.entity_id
_entity_poly.type
_entity_poly.pdbx_seq_one_letter_code
_entity_poly.pdbx_strand_id
1 'polypeptide(L)'
;SSGWKDERLQKYCAAELSMEKRILQPRKHMAALLQWAVDIGKKIYLVSDMYWMKDIIIQLLRGMGISNYQQILVSCEEHKSKKSGELFQELKKIVKSDHIIHIGDNRIDDIRMAEKCGLDTIQIMSAYELLMLSDMQGFLNSTHTFQDRIVLGMIMAKLFSDPFSLNKYKGRVYLDNRDAFIYCFLSPIIYNKKLHV
;
A
#
# COMPACT_ATOMS: atom_id res chain seq x y z
N SER A 1 16.85 -24.10 -3.41
CA SER A 1 17.53 -23.28 -2.38
C SER A 1 18.94 -22.88 -2.81
N SER A 2 19.12 -22.16 -3.93
CA SER A 2 20.48 -21.81 -4.41
C SER A 2 20.58 -20.39 -4.99
N GLY A 3 19.66 -19.50 -4.66
CA GLY A 3 19.45 -18.32 -5.48
C GLY A 3 20.21 -17.04 -5.12
N TRP A 4 20.78 -16.87 -3.95
CA TRP A 4 21.24 -15.54 -3.49
C TRP A 4 22.69 -15.56 -2.99
N LYS A 5 23.60 -16.17 -3.75
CA LYS A 5 25.03 -16.21 -3.40
C LYS A 5 25.85 -14.99 -3.87
N ASP A 6 25.27 -14.09 -4.67
CA ASP A 6 25.97 -12.87 -5.08
C ASP A 6 25.88 -11.82 -3.95
N GLU A 7 27.03 -11.50 -3.35
CA GLU A 7 27.17 -10.51 -2.27
C GLU A 7 26.62 -9.13 -2.66
N ARG A 8 26.74 -8.75 -3.94
CA ARG A 8 26.18 -7.51 -4.47
C ARG A 8 24.66 -7.52 -4.42
N LEU A 9 24.03 -8.63 -4.80
CA LEU A 9 22.59 -8.77 -4.79
C LEU A 9 22.04 -8.69 -3.36
N GLN A 10 22.72 -9.33 -2.41
CA GLN A 10 22.38 -9.21 -0.98
C GLN A 10 22.45 -7.76 -0.47
N LYS A 11 23.48 -7.01 -0.87
CA LYS A 11 23.60 -5.59 -0.54
C LYS A 11 22.46 -4.74 -1.12
N TYR A 12 22.06 -5.01 -2.37
CA TYR A 12 20.94 -4.31 -2.99
C TYR A 12 19.62 -4.62 -2.28
N CYS A 13 19.32 -5.88 -1.99
CA CYS A 13 18.12 -6.26 -1.25
C CYS A 13 18.09 -5.67 0.16
N ALA A 14 19.24 -5.64 0.86
CA ALA A 14 19.33 -5.02 2.18
C ALA A 14 19.08 -3.50 2.12
N ALA A 15 19.62 -2.82 1.10
CA ALA A 15 19.40 -1.40 0.89
C ALA A 15 17.92 -1.12 0.56
N GLU A 16 17.31 -1.89 -0.33
CA GLU A 16 15.89 -1.80 -0.68
C GLU A 16 15.00 -2.00 0.56
N LEU A 17 15.22 -3.05 1.33
CA LEU A 17 14.48 -3.30 2.56
C LEU A 17 14.64 -2.18 3.59
N SER A 18 15.85 -1.61 3.69
CA SER A 18 16.11 -0.46 4.55
C SER A 18 15.31 0.77 4.12
N MET A 19 15.20 1.00 2.82
CA MET A 19 14.36 2.08 2.27
C MET A 19 12.88 1.82 2.54
N GLU A 20 12.38 0.62 2.25
CA GLU A 20 10.99 0.23 2.51
C GLU A 20 10.59 0.48 3.97
N LYS A 21 11.44 0.07 4.93
CA LYS A 21 11.21 0.33 6.36
C LYS A 21 11.12 1.81 6.73
N ARG A 22 11.72 2.69 5.94
CA ARG A 22 11.73 4.14 6.19
C ARG A 22 10.58 4.88 5.53
N ILE A 23 10.12 4.42 4.37
CA ILE A 23 9.12 5.13 3.55
C ILE A 23 7.71 4.56 3.70
N LEU A 24 7.56 3.25 3.98
CA LEU A 24 6.26 2.65 4.15
C LEU A 24 5.53 3.22 5.36
N GLN A 25 4.29 3.61 5.14
CA GLN A 25 3.40 4.10 6.18
C GLN A 25 2.05 3.39 6.08
N PRO A 26 1.45 2.99 7.22
CA PRO A 26 0.14 2.38 7.19
C PRO A 26 -0.92 3.40 6.79
N ARG A 27 -1.87 3.00 5.99
CA ARG A 27 -3.12 3.75 5.81
C ARG A 27 -3.90 3.64 7.13
N LYS A 28 -3.83 4.66 7.97
CA LYS A 28 -4.33 4.63 9.36
C LYS A 28 -5.77 4.16 9.47
N HIS A 29 -6.65 4.61 8.57
CA HIS A 29 -8.06 4.21 8.56
C HIS A 29 -8.25 2.74 8.17
N MET A 30 -7.39 2.20 7.29
CA MET A 30 -7.40 0.77 6.96
C MET A 30 -6.87 -0.08 8.13
N ALA A 31 -5.81 0.38 8.80
CA ALA A 31 -5.32 -0.30 10.01
C ALA A 31 -6.36 -0.29 11.13
N ALA A 32 -7.08 0.82 11.30
CA ALA A 32 -8.19 0.91 12.26
C ALA A 32 -9.36 -0.01 11.89
N LEU A 33 -9.72 -0.10 10.60
CA LEU A 33 -10.74 -1.03 10.11
C LEU A 33 -10.35 -2.49 10.38
N LEU A 34 -9.08 -2.84 10.14
CA LEU A 34 -8.55 -4.17 10.44
C LEU A 34 -8.69 -4.47 11.93
N GLN A 35 -8.25 -3.56 12.79
CA GLN A 35 -8.36 -3.74 14.25
C GLN A 35 -9.82 -3.87 14.68
N TRP A 36 -10.70 -2.99 14.22
CA TRP A 36 -12.14 -3.09 14.49
C TRP A 36 -12.72 -4.45 14.08
N ALA A 37 -12.35 -4.96 12.90
CA ALA A 37 -12.82 -6.26 12.43
C ALA A 37 -12.35 -7.39 13.37
N VAL A 38 -11.12 -7.33 13.87
CA VAL A 38 -10.60 -8.27 14.87
C VAL A 38 -11.39 -8.16 16.19
N ASP A 39 -11.65 -6.95 16.65
CA ASP A 39 -12.37 -6.70 17.92
C ASP A 39 -13.79 -7.26 17.91
N ILE A 40 -14.46 -7.27 16.74
CA ILE A 40 -15.77 -7.92 16.55
C ILE A 40 -15.68 -9.40 16.17
N GLY A 41 -14.50 -10.03 16.35
CA GLY A 41 -14.29 -11.47 16.19
C GLY A 41 -14.13 -11.96 14.75
N LYS A 42 -13.84 -11.07 13.79
CA LYS A 42 -13.56 -11.50 12.40
C LYS A 42 -12.14 -12.02 12.27
N LYS A 43 -11.97 -13.07 11.46
CA LYS A 43 -10.65 -13.61 11.10
C LYS A 43 -10.10 -12.83 9.92
N ILE A 44 -8.89 -12.30 10.06
CA ILE A 44 -8.24 -11.50 9.03
C ILE A 44 -7.16 -12.32 8.33
N TYR A 45 -7.18 -12.30 7.01
CA TYR A 45 -6.18 -12.88 6.15
C TYR A 45 -5.64 -11.81 5.21
N LEU A 46 -4.33 -11.77 5.04
CA LEU A 46 -3.70 -10.83 4.12
C LEU A 46 -3.31 -11.57 2.84
N VAL A 47 -3.61 -10.97 1.69
CA VAL A 47 -3.32 -11.56 0.37
C VAL A 47 -2.59 -10.52 -0.46
N SER A 48 -1.37 -10.84 -0.91
CA SER A 48 -0.52 -9.87 -1.59
C SER A 48 0.18 -10.48 -2.81
N ASP A 49 0.08 -9.76 -3.94
CA ASP A 49 0.96 -10.00 -5.08
C ASP A 49 2.25 -9.20 -4.88
N MET A 50 3.25 -9.83 -4.29
CA MET A 50 4.50 -9.20 -3.87
C MET A 50 5.69 -10.13 -4.14
N TYR A 51 6.83 -9.55 -4.49
CA TYR A 51 8.10 -10.27 -4.70
C TYR A 51 8.88 -10.49 -3.39
N TRP A 52 8.55 -9.77 -2.31
CA TRP A 52 9.13 -9.99 -1.00
C TRP A 52 8.60 -11.28 -0.37
N MET A 53 9.50 -12.03 0.26
CA MET A 53 9.15 -13.20 1.04
C MET A 53 8.27 -12.80 2.24
N LYS A 54 7.40 -13.71 2.64
CA LYS A 54 6.44 -13.54 3.74
C LYS A 54 7.07 -13.00 5.01
N ASP A 55 8.25 -13.50 5.39
CA ASP A 55 8.94 -13.07 6.61
C ASP A 55 9.32 -11.58 6.57
N ILE A 56 9.70 -11.08 5.40
CA ILE A 56 10.01 -9.66 5.21
C ILE A 56 8.74 -8.82 5.34
N ILE A 57 7.65 -9.26 4.72
CA ILE A 57 6.35 -8.57 4.82
C ILE A 57 5.87 -8.53 6.27
N ILE A 58 6.02 -9.63 7.03
CA ILE A 58 5.70 -9.69 8.46
C ILE A 58 6.52 -8.66 9.25
N GLN A 59 7.83 -8.55 8.97
CA GLN A 59 8.67 -7.55 9.62
C GLN A 59 8.21 -6.11 9.32
N LEU A 60 7.87 -5.81 8.06
CA LEU A 60 7.37 -4.51 7.66
C LEU A 60 6.04 -4.18 8.35
N LEU A 61 5.09 -5.11 8.36
CA LEU A 61 3.78 -4.95 9.01
C LEU A 61 3.93 -4.73 10.52
N ARG A 62 4.76 -5.52 11.19
CA ARG A 62 5.05 -5.34 12.63
C ARG A 62 5.67 -3.97 12.92
N GLY A 63 6.59 -3.51 12.08
CA GLY A 63 7.16 -2.16 12.18
C GLY A 63 6.13 -1.04 12.07
N MET A 64 5.00 -1.31 11.41
CA MET A 64 3.85 -0.40 11.28
C MET A 64 2.76 -0.65 12.33
N GLY A 65 2.97 -1.54 13.31
CA GLY A 65 1.99 -1.88 14.36
C GLY A 65 0.86 -2.81 13.88
N ILE A 66 1.02 -3.48 12.74
CA ILE A 66 0.01 -4.40 12.20
C ILE A 66 0.46 -5.84 12.47
N SER A 67 -0.24 -6.53 13.37
CA SER A 67 0.06 -7.92 13.76
C SER A 67 -1.18 -8.81 13.93
N ASN A 68 -2.38 -8.24 13.93
CA ASN A 68 -3.62 -8.93 14.25
C ASN A 68 -4.26 -9.54 12.99
N TYR A 69 -3.63 -10.58 12.45
CA TYR A 69 -4.14 -11.39 11.32
C TYR A 69 -3.78 -12.86 11.54
N GLN A 70 -4.55 -13.76 10.92
CA GLN A 70 -4.35 -15.21 11.04
C GLN A 70 -3.18 -15.68 10.16
N GLN A 71 -3.14 -15.22 8.92
CA GLN A 71 -2.16 -15.67 7.93
C GLN A 71 -1.98 -14.63 6.83
N ILE A 72 -0.80 -14.69 6.19
CA ILE A 72 -0.49 -13.96 4.95
C ILE A 72 -0.25 -14.96 3.84
N LEU A 73 -0.88 -14.73 2.68
CA LEU A 73 -0.59 -15.41 1.43
C LEU A 73 0.13 -14.45 0.50
N VAL A 74 1.29 -14.86 0.00
CA VAL A 74 2.14 -14.02 -0.87
C VAL A 74 2.40 -14.74 -2.17
N SER A 75 2.20 -14.05 -3.29
CA SER A 75 2.29 -14.65 -4.63
C SER A 75 3.63 -15.30 -4.93
N CYS A 76 4.74 -14.72 -4.46
CA CYS A 76 6.09 -15.27 -4.73
C CYS A 76 6.36 -16.59 -4.01
N GLU A 77 5.74 -16.84 -2.86
CA GLU A 77 5.89 -18.11 -2.12
C GLU A 77 4.87 -19.16 -2.57
N GLU A 78 3.63 -18.73 -2.79
CA GLU A 78 2.55 -19.63 -3.22
C GLU A 78 2.67 -20.02 -4.69
N HIS A 79 3.54 -19.33 -5.47
CA HIS A 79 3.63 -19.45 -6.93
C HIS A 79 2.27 -19.27 -7.64
N LYS A 80 1.42 -18.42 -7.07
CA LYS A 80 0.06 -18.10 -7.48
C LYS A 80 -0.16 -16.62 -7.39
N SER A 81 -1.07 -16.04 -8.17
CA SER A 81 -1.35 -14.61 -8.14
C SER A 81 -2.83 -14.32 -7.94
N LYS A 82 -3.13 -13.09 -7.50
CA LYS A 82 -4.51 -12.58 -7.50
C LYS A 82 -5.02 -12.43 -8.92
N LYS A 83 -4.15 -11.99 -9.84
CA LYS A 83 -4.46 -11.80 -11.26
C LYS A 83 -4.96 -13.09 -11.94
N SER A 84 -4.40 -14.25 -11.61
CA SER A 84 -4.88 -15.55 -12.12
C SER A 84 -6.10 -16.07 -11.34
N GLY A 85 -6.38 -15.52 -10.16
CA GLY A 85 -7.40 -16.02 -9.23
C GLY A 85 -6.94 -17.17 -8.35
N GLU A 86 -5.81 -17.80 -8.65
CA GLU A 86 -5.34 -18.99 -7.94
C GLU A 86 -5.02 -18.70 -6.47
N LEU A 87 -4.55 -17.48 -6.16
CA LEU A 87 -4.27 -17.08 -4.79
C LEU A 87 -5.56 -16.98 -3.95
N PHE A 88 -6.67 -16.55 -4.54
CA PHE A 88 -7.99 -16.56 -3.90
C PHE A 88 -8.55 -17.97 -3.72
N GLN A 89 -8.29 -18.87 -4.69
CA GLN A 89 -8.67 -20.29 -4.54
C GLN A 89 -7.91 -20.94 -3.38
N GLU A 90 -6.63 -20.60 -3.22
CA GLU A 90 -5.85 -21.07 -2.07
C GLU A 90 -6.38 -20.52 -0.75
N LEU A 91 -6.70 -19.23 -0.70
CA LEU A 91 -7.33 -18.61 0.46
C LEU A 91 -8.61 -19.36 0.87
N LYS A 92 -9.49 -19.70 -0.09
CA LYS A 92 -10.75 -20.43 0.18
C LYS A 92 -10.51 -21.80 0.81
N LYS A 93 -9.47 -22.53 0.40
CA LYS A 93 -9.11 -23.82 0.99
C LYS A 93 -8.70 -23.69 2.47
N ILE A 94 -7.98 -22.60 2.79
CA ILE A 94 -7.50 -22.32 4.13
C ILE A 94 -8.63 -21.84 5.04
N VAL A 95 -9.43 -20.91 4.57
CA VAL A 95 -10.46 -20.22 5.38
C VAL A 95 -11.65 -21.13 5.67
N LYS A 96 -12.01 -22.02 4.76
CA LYS A 96 -13.15 -22.94 4.88
C LYS A 96 -14.45 -22.24 5.31
N SER A 97 -14.72 -21.08 4.72
CA SER A 97 -15.93 -20.29 4.96
C SER A 97 -16.60 -19.95 3.64
N ASP A 98 -17.92 -19.93 3.64
CA ASP A 98 -18.73 -19.54 2.48
C ASP A 98 -18.84 -18.02 2.34
N HIS A 99 -18.51 -17.28 3.40
CA HIS A 99 -18.57 -15.82 3.43
C HIS A 99 -17.18 -15.23 3.66
N ILE A 100 -16.55 -14.81 2.58
CA ILE A 100 -15.25 -14.12 2.58
C ILE A 100 -15.43 -12.80 1.87
N ILE A 101 -15.09 -11.70 2.54
CA ILE A 101 -15.09 -10.37 1.96
C ILE A 101 -13.64 -9.97 1.68
N HIS A 102 -13.30 -9.72 0.42
CA HIS A 102 -12.01 -9.17 0.04
C HIS A 102 -12.09 -7.65 -0.09
N ILE A 103 -11.14 -6.96 0.52
CA ILE A 103 -11.04 -5.50 0.48
C ILE A 103 -9.74 -5.13 -0.22
N GLY A 104 -9.83 -4.38 -1.30
CA GLY A 104 -8.66 -3.98 -2.07
C GLY A 104 -8.90 -2.77 -2.96
N ASP A 105 -7.85 -2.25 -3.59
CA ASP A 105 -7.91 -1.06 -4.43
C ASP A 105 -7.73 -1.35 -5.92
N ASN A 106 -7.18 -2.49 -6.29
CA ASN A 106 -7.03 -2.87 -7.68
C ASN A 106 -8.35 -3.42 -8.23
N ARG A 107 -9.00 -2.63 -9.06
CA ARG A 107 -10.31 -2.97 -9.67
C ARG A 107 -10.30 -4.30 -10.43
N ILE A 108 -9.16 -4.71 -11.00
CA ILE A 108 -9.07 -5.94 -11.79
C ILE A 108 -8.70 -7.11 -10.87
N ASP A 109 -7.58 -6.99 -10.18
CA ASP A 109 -6.99 -8.11 -9.44
C ASP A 109 -7.66 -8.32 -8.07
N ASP A 110 -8.05 -7.24 -7.38
CA ASP A 110 -8.70 -7.36 -6.06
C ASP A 110 -10.23 -7.48 -6.16
N ILE A 111 -10.86 -6.84 -7.13
CA ILE A 111 -12.32 -6.84 -7.19
C ILE A 111 -12.83 -7.88 -8.18
N ARG A 112 -12.66 -7.67 -9.48
CA ARG A 112 -13.23 -8.56 -10.51
C ARG A 112 -12.75 -10.00 -10.38
N MET A 113 -11.47 -10.21 -10.02
CA MET A 113 -10.92 -11.57 -9.91
C MET A 113 -11.40 -12.26 -8.63
N ALA A 114 -11.47 -11.55 -7.51
CA ALA A 114 -12.04 -12.09 -6.27
C ALA A 114 -13.51 -12.48 -6.45
N GLU A 115 -14.34 -11.63 -7.10
CA GLU A 115 -15.73 -11.93 -7.44
C GLU A 115 -15.86 -13.18 -8.32
N LYS A 116 -15.02 -13.31 -9.37
CA LYS A 116 -14.97 -14.53 -10.19
C LYS A 116 -14.63 -15.79 -9.40
N CYS A 117 -13.89 -15.64 -8.31
CA CYS A 117 -13.55 -16.72 -7.39
C CYS A 117 -14.65 -16.96 -6.34
N GLY A 118 -15.76 -16.20 -6.37
CA GLY A 118 -16.88 -16.33 -5.46
C GLY A 118 -16.65 -15.71 -4.08
N LEU A 119 -15.86 -14.63 -4.00
CA LEU A 119 -15.71 -13.80 -2.81
C LEU A 119 -16.60 -12.56 -2.94
N ASP A 120 -17.13 -12.09 -1.82
CA ASP A 120 -17.68 -10.74 -1.75
C ASP A 120 -16.54 -9.72 -1.77
N THR A 121 -16.78 -8.52 -2.32
CA THR A 121 -15.74 -7.52 -2.47
C THR A 121 -16.15 -6.15 -1.97
N ILE A 122 -15.17 -5.40 -1.45
CA ILE A 122 -15.30 -3.98 -1.16
C ILE A 122 -14.12 -3.28 -1.83
N GLN A 123 -14.41 -2.46 -2.84
CA GLN A 123 -13.38 -1.62 -3.44
C GLN A 123 -13.11 -0.39 -2.56
N ILE A 124 -11.85 -0.15 -2.27
CA ILE A 124 -11.37 1.11 -1.69
C ILE A 124 -10.61 1.89 -2.77
N MET A 125 -10.52 3.20 -2.63
CA MET A 125 -9.74 4.00 -3.57
C MET A 125 -8.27 4.01 -3.20
N SER A 126 -7.41 3.83 -4.20
CA SER A 126 -5.97 4.06 -4.07
C SER A 126 -5.68 5.55 -3.82
N ALA A 127 -4.49 5.86 -3.31
CA ALA A 127 -4.05 7.25 -3.16
C ALA A 127 -4.03 8.00 -4.51
N TYR A 128 -3.69 7.30 -5.59
CA TYR A 128 -3.71 7.84 -6.94
C TYR A 128 -5.13 8.21 -7.40
N GLU A 129 -6.11 7.35 -7.21
CA GLU A 129 -7.50 7.63 -7.55
C GLU A 129 -8.06 8.81 -6.75
N LEU A 130 -7.70 8.90 -5.46
CA LEU A 130 -8.10 10.04 -4.61
C LEU A 130 -7.48 11.36 -5.11
N LEU A 131 -6.21 11.33 -5.53
CA LEU A 131 -5.55 12.48 -6.16
C LEU A 131 -6.27 12.91 -7.44
N MET A 132 -6.67 11.95 -8.28
CA MET A 132 -7.39 12.21 -9.54
C MET A 132 -8.78 12.82 -9.33
N LEU A 133 -9.40 12.63 -8.16
CA LEU A 133 -10.67 13.26 -7.80
C LEU A 133 -10.50 14.70 -7.29
N SER A 134 -9.30 15.11 -6.97
CA SER A 134 -9.02 16.39 -6.33
C SER A 134 -8.66 17.47 -7.35
N ASP A 135 -8.64 18.73 -6.90
CA ASP A 135 -8.12 19.89 -7.63
C ASP A 135 -6.62 19.78 -7.96
N MET A 136 -5.96 18.76 -7.41
CA MET A 136 -4.52 18.50 -7.59
C MET A 136 -4.20 17.55 -8.73
N GLN A 137 -5.16 17.03 -9.46
CA GLN A 137 -4.90 16.14 -10.61
C GLN A 137 -3.90 16.72 -11.62
N GLY A 138 -3.87 18.04 -11.79
CA GLY A 138 -2.95 18.75 -12.66
C GLY A 138 -1.46 18.56 -12.29
N PHE A 139 -1.15 18.26 -11.03
CA PHE A 139 0.24 17.99 -10.61
C PHE A 139 0.86 16.77 -11.29
N LEU A 140 0.03 15.79 -11.68
CA LEU A 140 0.52 14.62 -12.43
C LEU A 140 1.14 15.02 -13.77
N ASN A 141 0.56 16.02 -14.44
CA ASN A 141 1.04 16.51 -15.71
C ASN A 141 2.34 17.31 -15.59
N SER A 142 2.69 17.74 -14.39
CA SER A 142 3.89 18.54 -14.09
C SER A 142 5.05 17.68 -13.55
N THR A 143 4.87 16.36 -13.41
CA THR A 143 5.91 15.46 -12.89
C THR A 143 6.78 14.90 -14.00
N HIS A 144 7.84 15.61 -14.33
CA HIS A 144 8.76 15.25 -15.43
C HIS A 144 10.04 14.56 -14.94
N THR A 145 10.49 14.87 -13.73
CA THR A 145 11.74 14.36 -13.17
C THR A 145 11.50 13.27 -12.12
N PHE A 146 12.56 12.55 -11.75
CA PHE A 146 12.52 11.59 -10.67
C PHE A 146 12.20 12.27 -9.32
N GLN A 147 12.76 13.46 -9.11
CA GLN A 147 12.52 14.28 -7.92
C GLN A 147 11.04 14.67 -7.79
N ASP A 148 10.40 15.07 -8.90
CA ASP A 148 8.98 15.42 -8.92
C ASP A 148 8.12 14.23 -8.49
N ARG A 149 8.47 13.01 -8.93
CA ARG A 149 7.76 11.79 -8.55
C ARG A 149 7.91 11.46 -7.06
N ILE A 150 9.09 11.69 -6.49
CA ILE A 150 9.31 11.53 -5.04
C ILE A 150 8.41 12.50 -4.27
N VAL A 151 8.43 13.78 -4.64
CA VAL A 151 7.60 14.81 -4.00
C VAL A 151 6.12 14.46 -4.12
N LEU A 152 5.66 14.07 -5.31
CA LEU A 152 4.28 13.63 -5.52
C LEU A 152 3.93 12.43 -4.63
N GLY A 153 4.81 11.43 -4.55
CA GLY A 153 4.63 10.28 -3.66
C GLY A 153 4.49 10.66 -2.19
N MET A 154 5.30 11.62 -1.70
CA MET A 154 5.19 12.16 -0.34
C MET A 154 3.85 12.88 -0.12
N ILE A 155 3.41 13.68 -1.05
CA ILE A 155 2.11 14.37 -1.03
C ILE A 155 0.98 13.34 -0.98
N MET A 156 1.02 12.34 -1.86
CA MET A 156 0.02 11.29 -1.92
C MET A 156 -0.06 10.52 -0.59
N ALA A 157 1.08 10.11 -0.05
CA ALA A 157 1.14 9.40 1.23
C ALA A 157 0.60 10.24 2.40
N LYS A 158 0.85 11.54 2.39
CA LYS A 158 0.43 12.45 3.47
C LYS A 158 -1.03 12.85 3.39
N LEU A 159 -1.52 13.20 2.20
CA LEU A 159 -2.83 13.83 2.03
C LEU A 159 -3.92 12.87 1.53
N PHE A 160 -3.55 11.87 0.72
CA PHE A 160 -4.51 10.97 0.06
C PHE A 160 -4.54 9.56 0.67
N SER A 161 -4.33 9.44 1.98
CA SER A 161 -4.27 8.17 2.70
C SER A 161 -5.62 7.66 3.23
N ASP A 162 -6.66 8.50 3.24
CA ASP A 162 -7.99 8.17 3.79
C ASP A 162 -8.96 7.74 2.69
N PRO A 163 -9.23 6.43 2.51
CA PRO A 163 -10.11 5.95 1.44
C PRO A 163 -11.61 6.15 1.71
N PHE A 164 -11.99 6.56 2.94
CA PHE A 164 -13.39 6.66 3.36
C PHE A 164 -13.95 8.07 3.29
N SER A 165 -13.09 9.08 3.22
CA SER A 165 -13.49 10.48 3.23
C SER A 165 -13.45 11.11 1.83
N LEU A 166 -14.19 10.54 0.87
CA LEU A 166 -14.15 10.96 -0.54
C LEU A 166 -14.49 12.44 -0.74
N ASN A 167 -15.45 12.97 0.03
CA ASN A 167 -15.85 14.37 -0.10
C ASN A 167 -14.75 15.36 0.28
N LYS A 168 -13.81 14.94 1.16
CA LYS A 168 -12.63 15.72 1.52
C LYS A 168 -11.73 16.01 0.32
N TYR A 169 -11.72 15.13 -0.68
CA TYR A 169 -10.86 15.23 -1.85
C TYR A 169 -11.51 15.91 -3.05
N LYS A 170 -12.84 16.05 -3.06
CA LYS A 170 -13.60 16.72 -4.13
C LYS A 170 -13.61 18.24 -4.01
N GLY A 171 -12.66 18.83 -3.31
CA GLY A 171 -12.68 20.25 -3.02
C GLY A 171 -11.29 20.88 -3.15
N ARG A 172 -11.06 21.86 -2.29
CA ARG A 172 -9.87 22.72 -2.29
C ARG A 172 -8.72 22.06 -1.49
N VAL A 173 -8.33 20.82 -1.84
CA VAL A 173 -7.30 20.05 -1.11
C VAL A 173 -6.00 20.85 -1.00
N TYR A 174 -5.60 21.52 -2.07
CA TYR A 174 -4.41 22.37 -2.07
C TYR A 174 -4.49 23.50 -1.05
N LEU A 175 -5.57 24.26 -1.07
CA LEU A 175 -5.74 25.43 -0.19
C LEU A 175 -5.88 25.05 1.28
N ASP A 176 -6.60 23.94 1.55
CA ASP A 176 -6.82 23.47 2.92
C ASP A 176 -5.54 22.82 3.53
N ASN A 177 -4.57 22.45 2.70
CA ASN A 177 -3.34 21.81 3.13
C ASN A 177 -2.08 22.56 2.66
N ARG A 178 -2.19 23.86 2.40
CA ARG A 178 -1.11 24.71 1.86
C ARG A 178 0.22 24.56 2.61
N ASP A 179 0.19 24.51 3.93
CA ASP A 179 1.39 24.42 4.75
C ASP A 179 2.09 23.06 4.59
N ALA A 180 1.34 21.97 4.43
CA ALA A 180 1.89 20.66 4.13
C ALA A 180 2.57 20.62 2.75
N PHE A 181 2.02 21.33 1.76
CA PHE A 181 2.64 21.49 0.44
C PHE A 181 3.94 22.27 0.53
N ILE A 182 3.92 23.43 1.19
CA ILE A 182 5.10 24.27 1.41
C ILE A 182 6.20 23.44 2.07
N TYR A 183 5.88 22.64 3.08
CA TYR A 183 6.82 21.75 3.74
C TYR A 183 7.41 20.71 2.80
N CYS A 184 6.59 20.03 2.00
CA CYS A 184 7.05 19.02 1.04
C CYS A 184 7.97 19.61 -0.04
N PHE A 185 7.71 20.84 -0.50
CA PHE A 185 8.54 21.50 -1.50
C PHE A 185 9.83 22.11 -0.91
N LEU A 186 9.76 22.69 0.27
CA LEU A 186 10.91 23.35 0.88
C LEU A 186 11.87 22.38 1.59
N SER A 187 11.36 21.28 2.13
CA SER A 187 12.17 20.31 2.87
C SER A 187 13.34 19.77 2.04
N PRO A 188 13.19 19.33 0.78
CA PRO A 188 14.32 18.90 -0.05
C PRO A 188 15.33 20.02 -0.34
N ILE A 189 14.85 21.26 -0.52
CA ILE A 189 15.72 22.43 -0.79
C ILE A 189 16.56 22.79 0.44
N ILE A 190 15.96 22.73 1.63
CA ILE A 190 16.64 23.00 2.90
C ILE A 190 17.66 21.89 3.20
N TYR A 191 17.30 20.62 2.91
CA TYR A 191 18.19 19.49 3.14
C TYR A 191 19.40 19.53 2.22
N ASN A 192 19.23 19.84 0.94
CA ASN A 192 20.32 19.98 -0.02
C ASN A 192 21.25 21.16 0.31
N LYS A 193 20.74 22.26 0.85
CA LYS A 193 21.59 23.38 1.31
C LYS A 193 22.47 23.02 2.53
N LYS A 194 22.03 22.09 3.39
CA LYS A 194 22.83 21.63 4.53
C LYS A 194 23.94 20.65 4.17
N LEU A 195 23.91 20.07 2.97
CA LEU A 195 24.96 19.17 2.47
C LEU A 195 26.08 19.88 1.70
N HIS A 196 25.97 21.19 1.49
CA HIS A 196 26.93 22.02 0.78
C HIS A 196 27.60 23.11 1.67
N VAL A 197 27.57 22.94 3.01
CA VAL A 197 28.26 23.81 3.97
C VAL A 197 29.33 23.02 4.69
#